data_6a3419ce57816834c6d3dd32a33e783a
#
_entry.id   6a3419ce57816834c6d3dd32a33e783a
#
_cell.length_a   1.000
_cell.length_b   1.000
_cell.length_c   1.000
_cell.angle_alpha   90.00
_cell.angle_beta   90.00
_cell.angle_gamma   90.00
#
_symmetry.space_group_name_H-M   'P 1'
#
loop_
_entity.id
_entity.type
_entity.pdbx_description
1 polymer ?
#
loop_
_entity_poly.entity_id
_entity_poly.type
_entity_poly.pdbx_seq_one_letter_code
_entity_poly.pdbx_strand_id
1 'polypeptide(L)'
;MPTIQRIDPNKRRYEKQKEYAMLSEKKANFIEGLYNTNRWRAMRQAQLREQPLCEICYGEGRITAATEVHHKNFISNGSNPDEMMEIAFDPDNLQSLCKKCHMRLHGVHHAEEWKKNH
;
A
#
# COMPACT_ATOMS: atom_id res chain seq x y z
N MET A 1 6.82 -40.59 -32.20
CA MET A 1 5.84 -39.93 -31.34
C MET A 1 6.46 -38.71 -30.75
N PRO A 2 5.87 -37.58 -30.97
CA PRO A 2 6.34 -36.42 -30.24
C PRO A 2 6.09 -36.65 -28.75
N THR A 3 7.16 -36.76 -28.03
CA THR A 3 7.11 -36.75 -26.59
C THR A 3 6.43 -35.46 -26.21
N ILE A 4 5.21 -35.55 -25.70
CA ILE A 4 4.59 -34.46 -25.02
C ILE A 4 5.56 -34.13 -23.89
N GLN A 5 6.25 -33.01 -24.05
CA GLN A 5 7.07 -32.49 -22.95
C GLN A 5 6.12 -32.25 -21.81
N ARG A 6 6.15 -33.12 -20.85
CA ARG A 6 5.46 -32.91 -19.59
C ARG A 6 6.13 -31.70 -18.94
N ILE A 7 5.43 -30.59 -18.98
CA ILE A 7 5.84 -29.43 -18.22
C ILE A 7 5.84 -29.88 -16.76
N ASP A 8 7.03 -29.85 -16.15
CA ASP A 8 7.17 -30.13 -14.74
C ASP A 8 6.27 -29.14 -13.98
N PRO A 9 5.24 -29.62 -13.23
CA PRO A 9 4.34 -28.73 -12.49
C PRO A 9 5.08 -27.82 -11.52
N ASN A 10 6.21 -28.28 -10.98
CA ASN A 10 7.03 -27.50 -10.05
C ASN A 10 7.78 -26.37 -10.76
N LYS A 11 8.25 -26.61 -11.98
CA LYS A 11 8.92 -25.60 -12.80
C LYS A 11 7.97 -24.48 -13.18
N ARG A 12 6.74 -24.82 -13.56
CA ARG A 12 5.69 -23.86 -13.92
C ARG A 12 5.28 -22.99 -12.72
N ARG A 13 5.19 -23.61 -11.54
CA ARG A 13 4.92 -22.89 -10.28
C ARG A 13 6.03 -21.90 -9.97
N TYR A 14 7.27 -22.33 -10.09
CA TYR A 14 8.43 -21.49 -9.82
C TYR A 14 8.49 -20.28 -10.76
N GLU A 15 8.26 -20.49 -12.06
CA GLU A 15 8.26 -19.40 -13.04
C GLU A 15 7.13 -18.40 -12.78
N LYS A 16 5.93 -18.88 -12.43
CA LYS A 16 4.81 -18.01 -12.05
C LYS A 16 5.09 -17.22 -10.78
N GLN A 17 5.67 -17.84 -9.78
CA GLN A 17 6.04 -17.16 -8.54
C GLN A 17 7.10 -16.09 -8.79
N LYS A 18 8.05 -16.38 -9.67
CA LYS A 18 9.10 -15.44 -10.05
C LYS A 18 8.52 -14.23 -10.78
N GLU A 19 7.60 -14.45 -11.73
CA GLU A 19 6.89 -13.37 -12.42
C GLU A 19 6.09 -12.52 -11.47
N TYR A 20 5.37 -13.16 -10.55
CA TYR A 20 4.56 -12.48 -9.55
C TYR A 20 5.43 -11.63 -8.61
N ALA A 21 6.55 -12.17 -8.17
CA ALA A 21 7.50 -11.45 -7.33
C ALA A 21 8.09 -10.24 -8.06
N MET A 22 8.43 -10.38 -9.34
CA MET A 22 8.95 -9.27 -10.14
C MET A 22 7.91 -8.17 -10.37
N LEU A 23 6.66 -8.52 -10.61
CA LEU A 23 5.55 -7.56 -10.75
C LEU A 23 5.31 -6.83 -9.43
N SER A 24 5.35 -7.55 -8.31
CA SER A 24 5.19 -6.99 -6.99
C SER A 24 6.31 -6.00 -6.66
N GLU A 25 7.55 -6.33 -7.00
CA GLU A 25 8.69 -5.45 -6.82
C GLU A 25 8.60 -4.18 -7.67
N LYS A 26 8.20 -4.30 -8.93
CA LYS A 26 7.98 -3.16 -9.82
C LYS A 26 6.89 -2.24 -9.30
N LYS A 27 5.79 -2.80 -8.81
CA LYS A 27 4.71 -2.02 -8.18
C LYS A 27 5.21 -1.28 -6.94
N ALA A 28 5.93 -1.97 -6.07
CA ALA A 28 6.48 -1.38 -4.85
C ALA A 28 7.41 -0.21 -5.17
N ASN A 29 8.29 -0.36 -6.16
CA ASN A 29 9.21 0.69 -6.59
C ASN A 29 8.46 1.89 -7.17
N PHE A 30 7.43 1.64 -7.95
CA PHE A 30 6.59 2.69 -8.52
C PHE A 30 5.87 3.49 -7.43
N ILE A 31 5.27 2.78 -6.46
CA ILE A 31 4.58 3.39 -5.33
C ILE A 31 5.53 4.24 -4.48
N GLU A 32 6.71 3.72 -4.20
CA GLU A 32 7.74 4.47 -3.47
C GLU A 32 8.11 5.76 -4.20
N GLY A 33 8.22 5.70 -5.53
CA GLY A 33 8.44 6.87 -6.36
C GLY A 33 7.34 7.90 -6.25
N LEU A 34 6.08 7.47 -6.16
CA LEU A 34 4.94 8.37 -5.98
C LEU A 34 5.02 9.13 -4.66
N TYR A 35 5.42 8.47 -3.58
CA TYR A 35 5.56 9.09 -2.26
C TYR A 35 6.70 10.10 -2.21
N ASN A 36 7.66 10.03 -3.12
CA ASN A 36 8.79 10.95 -3.20
C ASN A 36 8.53 12.15 -4.11
N THR A 37 7.31 12.34 -4.61
CA THR A 37 6.96 13.47 -5.47
C THR A 37 6.51 14.68 -4.66
N ASN A 38 6.72 15.87 -5.23
CA ASN A 38 6.21 17.11 -4.66
C ASN A 38 4.67 17.13 -4.63
N ARG A 39 4.05 16.51 -5.62
CA ARG A 39 2.59 16.37 -5.69
C ARG A 39 2.04 15.63 -4.47
N TRP A 40 2.68 14.53 -4.10
CA TRP A 40 2.28 13.77 -2.92
C TRP A 40 2.48 14.57 -1.64
N ARG A 41 3.64 15.23 -1.50
CA ARG A 41 3.93 16.04 -0.30
C ARG A 41 2.89 17.13 -0.10
N ALA A 42 2.52 17.83 -1.17
CA ALA A 42 1.51 18.88 -1.11
C ALA A 42 0.14 18.31 -0.72
N MET A 43 -0.22 17.18 -1.29
CA MET A 43 -1.48 16.50 -1.02
C MET A 43 -1.57 15.99 0.41
N ARG A 44 -0.48 15.41 0.91
CA ARG A 44 -0.34 14.97 2.28
C ARG A 44 -0.50 16.12 3.27
N GLN A 45 0.16 17.22 3.02
CA GLN A 45 0.05 18.42 3.86
C GLN A 45 -1.37 18.98 3.87
N ALA A 46 -2.01 19.03 2.70
CA ALA A 46 -3.40 19.49 2.59
C ALA A 46 -4.35 18.60 3.39
N GLN A 47 -4.18 17.28 3.31
CA GLN A 47 -5.00 16.32 4.06
C GLN A 47 -4.85 16.51 5.56
N LEU A 48 -3.61 16.63 6.06
CA LEU A 48 -3.35 16.80 7.48
C LEU A 48 -3.80 18.18 7.99
N ARG A 49 -3.86 19.17 7.11
CA ARG A 49 -4.37 20.49 7.44
C ARG A 49 -5.88 20.51 7.58
N GLU A 50 -6.58 19.82 6.68
CA GLU A 50 -8.04 19.71 6.72
C GLU A 50 -8.53 18.74 7.79
N GLN A 51 -7.79 17.65 8.01
CA GLN A 51 -8.10 16.62 8.99
C GLN A 51 -6.89 16.41 9.91
N PRO A 52 -6.69 17.30 10.89
CA PRO A 52 -5.51 17.22 11.75
C PRO A 52 -5.58 16.13 12.82
N LEU A 53 -6.74 15.56 13.05
CA LEU A 53 -6.94 14.52 14.05
C LEU A 53 -7.05 13.14 13.39
N CYS A 54 -6.56 12.11 14.11
CA CYS A 54 -6.74 10.73 13.70
C CYS A 54 -8.23 10.41 13.60
N GLU A 55 -8.69 10.05 12.42
CA GLU A 55 -10.12 9.82 12.16
C GLU A 55 -10.65 8.59 12.92
N ILE A 56 -9.82 7.55 13.08
CA ILE A 56 -10.20 6.35 13.85
C ILE A 56 -10.31 6.66 15.34
N CYS A 57 -9.31 7.33 15.91
CA CYS A 57 -9.35 7.72 17.32
C CYS A 57 -10.54 8.62 17.61
N TYR A 58 -10.81 9.57 16.72
CA TYR A 58 -11.94 10.47 16.86
C TYR A 58 -13.26 9.71 16.87
N GLY A 59 -13.41 8.72 15.99
CA GLY A 59 -14.59 7.86 15.97
C GLY A 59 -14.75 7.02 17.23
N GLU A 60 -13.66 6.75 17.94
CA GLU A 60 -13.68 6.02 19.22
C GLU A 60 -13.77 6.96 20.44
N GLY A 61 -13.97 8.24 20.21
CA GLY A 61 -14.11 9.24 21.28
C GLY A 61 -12.78 9.77 21.83
N ARG A 62 -11.67 9.54 21.14
CA ARG A 62 -10.34 10.02 21.55
C ARG A 62 -9.85 11.11 20.62
N ILE A 63 -9.18 12.09 21.17
CA ILE A 63 -8.56 13.16 20.39
C ILE A 63 -7.06 12.88 20.30
N THR A 64 -6.61 12.45 19.12
CA THR A 64 -5.21 12.13 18.85
C THR A 64 -4.79 12.84 17.57
N ALA A 65 -3.65 13.51 17.58
CA ALA A 65 -3.11 14.17 16.40
C ALA A 65 -2.77 13.14 15.32
N ALA A 66 -3.17 13.43 14.09
CA ALA A 66 -2.79 12.62 12.93
C ALA A 66 -1.39 13.02 12.48
N THR A 67 -0.56 12.02 12.19
CA THR A 67 0.79 12.21 11.67
C THR A 67 0.99 11.48 10.34
N GLU A 68 0.07 10.59 9.98
CA GLU A 68 0.14 9.76 8.79
C GLU A 68 -1.07 9.96 7.91
N VAL A 69 -0.88 9.83 6.62
CA VAL A 69 -1.98 9.82 5.64
C VAL A 69 -2.07 8.43 5.02
N HIS A 70 -3.22 7.84 5.14
CA HIS A 70 -3.52 6.48 4.69
C HIS A 70 -4.40 6.51 3.46
N HIS A 71 -4.14 5.61 2.51
CA HIS A 71 -5.02 5.38 1.38
C HIS A 71 -6.05 4.31 1.75
N LYS A 72 -7.33 4.66 1.73
CA LYS A 72 -8.40 3.71 2.07
C LYS A 72 -8.42 2.54 1.10
N ASN A 73 -8.34 2.84 -0.20
CA ASN A 73 -8.07 1.86 -1.24
C ASN A 73 -6.56 1.90 -1.53
N PHE A 74 -5.89 0.77 -1.41
CA PHE A 74 -4.44 0.70 -1.55
C PHE A 74 -4.00 0.99 -2.98
N ILE A 75 -2.92 1.75 -3.13
CA ILE A 75 -2.33 2.07 -4.44
C ILE A 75 -2.02 0.79 -5.22
N SER A 76 -1.57 -0.25 -4.53
CA SER A 76 -1.24 -1.55 -5.11
C SER A 76 -2.43 -2.26 -5.75
N ASN A 77 -3.66 -1.81 -5.49
CA ASN A 77 -4.86 -2.37 -6.12
C ASN A 77 -5.02 -1.91 -7.57
N GLY A 78 -4.29 -0.87 -7.99
CA GLY A 78 -4.25 -0.46 -9.39
C GLY A 78 -3.54 -1.51 -10.26
N SER A 79 -4.10 -1.79 -11.44
CA SER A 79 -3.56 -2.79 -12.36
C SER A 79 -2.43 -2.27 -13.24
N ASN A 80 -2.32 -0.96 -13.36
CA ASN A 80 -1.31 -0.29 -14.18
C ASN A 80 -0.91 1.04 -13.52
N PRO A 81 0.17 1.70 -14.00
CA PRO A 81 0.62 2.96 -13.42
C PRO A 81 -0.44 4.06 -13.39
N ASP A 82 -1.25 4.15 -14.43
CA ASP A 82 -2.30 5.18 -14.49
C ASP A 82 -3.37 4.97 -13.42
N GLU A 83 -3.83 3.72 -13.23
CA GLU A 83 -4.77 3.39 -12.16
C GLU A 83 -4.16 3.63 -10.77
N MET A 84 -2.90 3.26 -10.58
CA MET A 84 -2.22 3.50 -9.31
C MET A 84 -2.09 4.98 -9.01
N MET A 85 -1.84 5.82 -10.02
CA MET A 85 -1.80 7.26 -9.86
C MET A 85 -3.17 7.84 -9.50
N GLU A 86 -4.24 7.35 -10.13
CA GLU A 86 -5.60 7.77 -9.80
C GLU A 86 -5.92 7.47 -8.33
N ILE A 87 -5.59 6.28 -7.87
CA ILE A 87 -5.81 5.87 -6.48
C ILE A 87 -4.97 6.73 -5.53
N ALA A 88 -3.68 6.92 -5.86
CA ALA A 88 -2.75 7.65 -5.02
C ALA A 88 -3.12 9.12 -4.83
N PHE A 89 -3.61 9.76 -5.89
CA PHE A 89 -3.88 11.20 -5.92
C PHE A 89 -5.36 11.56 -5.85
N ASP A 90 -6.21 10.63 -5.44
CA ASP A 90 -7.61 10.89 -5.16
C ASP A 90 -7.75 11.42 -3.73
N PRO A 91 -8.14 12.70 -3.54
CA PRO A 91 -8.27 13.26 -2.20
C PRO A 91 -9.35 12.59 -1.37
N ASP A 92 -10.37 12.01 -2.00
CA ASP A 92 -11.43 11.29 -1.29
C ASP A 92 -10.99 9.92 -0.78
N ASN A 93 -9.86 9.44 -1.27
CA ASN A 93 -9.28 8.15 -0.87
C ASN A 93 -8.31 8.28 0.31
N LEU A 94 -8.09 9.49 0.81
CA LEU A 94 -7.13 9.74 1.89
C LEU A 94 -7.81 9.75 3.25
N GLN A 95 -7.08 9.32 4.26
CA GLN A 95 -7.53 9.28 5.64
C GLN A 95 -6.38 9.71 6.55
N SER A 96 -6.67 10.61 7.49
CA SER A 96 -5.69 11.06 8.48
C SER A 96 -5.66 10.10 9.67
N LEU A 97 -4.50 9.58 9.99
CA LEU A 97 -4.34 8.61 11.07
C LEU A 97 -3.14 8.94 11.95
N CYS A 98 -3.22 8.54 13.22
CA CYS A 98 -2.02 8.47 14.05
C CYS A 98 -1.21 7.23 13.65
N LYS A 99 0.05 7.22 14.00
CA LYS A 99 0.96 6.12 13.67
C LYS A 99 0.43 4.76 14.13
N LYS A 100 -0.14 4.71 15.32
CA LYS A 100 -0.66 3.49 15.93
C LYS A 100 -1.82 2.90 15.13
N CYS A 101 -2.79 3.75 14.74
CA CYS A 101 -3.93 3.32 13.93
C CYS A 101 -3.50 2.94 12.52
N HIS A 102 -2.55 3.68 11.94
CA HIS A 102 -2.01 3.38 10.61
C HIS A 102 -1.35 2.00 10.58
N MET A 103 -0.53 1.70 11.58
CA MET A 103 0.10 0.38 11.72
C MET A 103 -0.93 -0.73 11.90
N ARG A 104 -1.99 -0.47 12.67
CA ARG A 104 -3.07 -1.44 12.88
C ARG A 104 -3.81 -1.76 11.59
N LEU A 105 -4.05 -0.77 10.72
CA LEU A 105 -4.74 -0.95 9.45
C LEU A 105 -3.90 -1.65 8.39
N HIS A 106 -2.57 -1.51 8.44
CA HIS A 106 -1.68 -2.28 7.58
C HIS A 106 -1.66 -3.76 7.97
N GLY A 107 -2.28 -4.07 9.06
CA GLY A 107 -2.91 -5.32 9.33
C GLY A 107 -2.05 -6.45 9.80
N VAL A 108 -2.74 -7.53 9.89
CA VAL A 108 -2.28 -8.82 10.38
C VAL A 108 -1.06 -9.34 9.61
N HIS A 109 -0.91 -8.94 8.35
CA HIS A 109 0.22 -9.39 7.54
C HIS A 109 1.56 -8.73 7.92
N HIS A 110 1.51 -7.45 8.28
CA HIS A 110 2.70 -6.73 8.71
C HIS A 110 3.03 -6.94 10.19
N ALA A 111 2.02 -7.28 11.01
CA ALA A 111 2.22 -7.52 12.42
C ALA A 111 3.14 -8.73 12.69
N GLU A 112 3.05 -9.77 11.87
CA GLU A 112 3.91 -10.94 12.00
C GLU A 112 5.34 -10.67 11.52
N GLU A 113 5.50 -9.95 10.41
CA GLU A 113 6.81 -9.52 9.92
C GLU A 113 7.47 -8.55 10.89
N TRP A 114 6.69 -7.63 11.43
CA TRP A 114 7.17 -6.66 12.41
C TRP A 114 7.67 -7.34 13.68
N LYS A 115 6.96 -8.35 14.17
CA LYS A 115 7.39 -9.14 15.34
C LYS A 115 8.65 -9.94 15.09
N LYS A 116 8.87 -10.40 13.86
CA LYS A 116 10.08 -11.15 13.50
C LYS A 116 11.32 -10.27 13.45
N ASN A 117 11.17 -9.00 13.13
CA ASN A 117 12.27 -8.04 12.98
C ASN A 117 12.52 -7.20 14.22
N HIS A 118 11.70 -7.36 15.23
CA HIS A 118 11.74 -6.62 16.50
C HIS A 118 11.61 -7.58 17.68
#